data_b61923a419258ed95ab0990a18ecf3f3
#
_entry.id   b61923a419258ed95ab0990a18ecf3f3
#
_cell.length_a   1.000
_cell.length_b   1.000
_cell.length_c   1.000
_cell.angle_alpha   90.00
_cell.angle_beta   90.00
_cell.angle_gamma   90.00
#
_symmetry.space_group_name_H-M   'P 1'
#
loop_
_entity.id
_entity.type
_entity.pdbx_description
1 polymer ?
#
loop_
_entity_poly.entity_id
_entity_poly.type
_entity_poly.pdbx_seq_one_letter_code
_entity_poly.pdbx_strand_id
1 'polypeptide(L)'
;AINPKNGDLVVIEMNPRVSRSSALASKATGFPIAKVAALLAVGYTLDEIQNDITKVTPCSFEPTIDYIVTKIPRFTFEKFPGTNSELGTSMKSVGEVMSIGRNFCESFQKAIRSLDKGYDGLVETKEIKKKLKIPTPLRFLQIAKSFREGKDINFINKYTKIDKWFLREIKKIVEHENLIKKRGLPKKRSEIFYLKSLGFSDKRLAFLID
;
A
#
# COMPACT_ATOMS: atom_id res chain seq x y z
N ALA A 1 -2.08 -18.00 -0.20
CA ALA A 1 -2.38 -17.40 -1.50
C ALA A 1 -3.70 -17.95 -2.03
N ILE A 2 -4.45 -17.12 -2.76
CA ILE A 2 -5.71 -17.52 -3.40
C ILE A 2 -5.51 -17.54 -4.90
N ASN A 3 -5.84 -18.64 -5.54
CA ASN A 3 -5.82 -18.75 -7.00
C ASN A 3 -6.99 -17.94 -7.58
N PRO A 4 -6.74 -16.88 -8.38
CA PRO A 4 -7.80 -16.02 -8.89
C PRO A 4 -8.72 -16.70 -9.95
N LYS A 5 -8.35 -17.88 -10.44
CA LYS A 5 -9.14 -18.59 -11.46
C LYS A 5 -10.24 -19.48 -10.86
N ASN A 6 -9.99 -20.10 -9.73
CA ASN A 6 -10.89 -21.09 -9.13
C ASN A 6 -11.15 -20.85 -7.62
N GLY A 7 -10.47 -19.89 -6.99
CA GLY A 7 -10.62 -19.60 -5.57
C GLY A 7 -9.86 -20.52 -4.62
N ASP A 8 -9.06 -21.45 -5.11
CA ASP A 8 -8.30 -22.37 -4.27
C ASP A 8 -7.36 -21.62 -3.33
N LEU A 9 -7.40 -22.01 -2.05
CA LEU A 9 -6.51 -21.50 -1.01
C LEU A 9 -5.27 -22.40 -0.93
N VAL A 10 -4.11 -21.80 -1.09
CA VAL A 10 -2.81 -22.49 -0.96
C VAL A 10 -2.04 -21.90 0.22
N VAL A 11 -1.72 -22.73 1.20
CA VAL A 11 -0.82 -22.36 2.30
C VAL A 11 0.61 -22.29 1.76
N ILE A 12 1.26 -21.14 1.90
CA ILE A 12 2.64 -20.93 1.46
C ILE A 12 3.61 -21.26 2.59
N GLU A 13 3.40 -20.67 3.79
CA GLU A 13 4.18 -20.90 4.98
C GLU A 13 3.39 -20.53 6.24
N MET A 14 3.82 -21.02 7.39
CA MET A 14 3.34 -20.60 8.70
C MET A 14 4.51 -20.20 9.57
N ASN A 15 4.44 -19.02 10.15
CA ASN A 15 5.45 -18.55 11.12
C ASN A 15 4.99 -18.90 12.54
N PRO A 16 5.69 -19.78 13.26
CA PRO A 16 5.31 -20.20 14.64
C PRO A 16 5.72 -19.14 15.68
N ARG A 17 5.47 -17.89 15.41
CA ARG A 17 5.83 -16.73 16.23
C ARG A 17 5.00 -15.51 15.89
N VAL A 18 4.95 -14.52 16.77
CA VAL A 18 4.49 -13.17 16.40
C VAL A 18 5.51 -12.54 15.47
N SER A 19 5.14 -12.39 14.21
CA SER A 19 5.98 -11.83 13.15
C SER A 19 5.80 -10.33 13.01
N ARG A 20 6.62 -9.69 12.17
CA ARG A 20 6.43 -8.29 11.76
C ARG A 20 5.05 -8.07 11.12
N SER A 21 4.58 -9.02 10.33
CA SER A 21 3.25 -8.97 9.72
C SER A 21 2.14 -9.00 10.77
N SER A 22 2.29 -9.80 11.83
CA SER A 22 1.36 -9.82 12.97
C SER A 22 1.34 -8.48 13.71
N ALA A 23 2.51 -7.86 13.93
CA ALA A 23 2.59 -6.55 14.56
C ALA A 23 1.89 -5.47 13.72
N LEU A 24 2.03 -5.52 12.37
CA LEU A 24 1.30 -4.63 11.48
C LEU A 24 -0.20 -4.89 11.48
N ALA A 25 -0.63 -6.15 11.51
CA ALA A 25 -2.04 -6.51 11.61
C ALA A 25 -2.64 -6.01 12.93
N SER A 26 -1.93 -6.15 14.06
CA SER A 26 -2.31 -5.55 15.34
C SER A 26 -2.52 -4.05 15.24
N LYS A 27 -1.58 -3.35 14.60
CA LYS A 27 -1.66 -1.90 14.40
C LYS A 27 -2.80 -1.51 13.47
N ALA A 28 -3.02 -2.28 12.41
CA ALA A 28 -4.05 -2.03 11.41
C ALA A 28 -5.46 -2.20 11.97
N THR A 29 -5.67 -3.21 12.82
CA THR A 29 -7.00 -3.56 13.35
C THR A 29 -7.26 -3.03 14.76
N GLY A 30 -6.21 -2.63 15.50
CA GLY A 30 -6.28 -2.35 16.93
C GLY A 30 -6.33 -3.61 17.80
N PHE A 31 -6.39 -4.82 17.21
CA PHE A 31 -6.47 -6.08 17.93
C PHE A 31 -5.10 -6.46 18.51
N PRO A 32 -4.96 -6.66 19.84
CA PRO A 32 -3.67 -6.86 20.51
C PRO A 32 -3.16 -8.30 20.38
N ILE A 33 -2.72 -8.72 19.18
CA ILE A 33 -2.33 -10.10 18.86
C ILE A 33 -1.30 -10.65 19.85
N ALA A 34 -0.28 -9.88 20.23
CA ALA A 34 0.77 -10.34 21.14
C ALA A 34 0.24 -10.62 22.56
N LYS A 35 -0.64 -9.76 23.08
CA LYS A 35 -1.30 -9.95 24.37
C LYS A 35 -2.15 -11.22 24.36
N VAL A 36 -2.98 -11.36 23.34
CA VAL A 36 -3.85 -12.54 23.19
C VAL A 36 -3.01 -13.81 23.06
N ALA A 37 -1.97 -13.80 22.24
CA ALA A 37 -1.05 -14.94 22.09
C ALA A 37 -0.40 -15.35 23.43
N ALA A 38 0.00 -14.38 24.27
CA ALA A 38 0.56 -14.65 25.58
C ALA A 38 -0.47 -15.31 26.53
N LEU A 39 -1.71 -14.85 26.51
CA LEU A 39 -2.78 -15.45 27.33
C LEU A 39 -3.13 -16.87 26.88
N LEU A 40 -3.19 -17.11 25.56
CA LEU A 40 -3.36 -18.46 25.00
C LEU A 40 -2.22 -19.40 25.41
N ALA A 41 -1.00 -18.91 25.46
CA ALA A 41 0.18 -19.70 25.84
C ALA A 41 0.15 -20.17 27.31
N VAL A 42 -0.57 -19.45 28.17
CA VAL A 42 -0.75 -19.86 29.61
C VAL A 42 -2.08 -20.57 29.87
N GLY A 43 -2.81 -20.96 28.80
CA GLY A 43 -3.95 -21.87 28.87
C GLY A 43 -5.33 -21.25 28.72
N TYR A 44 -5.45 -19.93 28.54
CA TYR A 44 -6.75 -19.31 28.20
C TYR A 44 -7.20 -19.71 26.80
N THR A 45 -8.52 -19.74 26.60
CA THR A 45 -9.11 -19.87 25.24
C THR A 45 -9.55 -18.51 24.70
N LEU A 46 -9.79 -18.42 23.39
CA LEU A 46 -10.24 -17.17 22.75
C LEU A 46 -11.60 -16.68 23.30
N ASP A 47 -12.45 -17.62 23.74
CA ASP A 47 -13.78 -17.29 24.26
C ASP A 47 -13.72 -16.77 25.72
N GLU A 48 -12.69 -17.15 26.48
CA GLU A 48 -12.46 -16.66 27.83
C GLU A 48 -11.79 -15.29 27.89
N ILE A 49 -11.07 -14.92 26.80
CA ILE A 49 -10.36 -13.64 26.71
C ILE A 49 -11.32 -12.58 26.18
N GLN A 50 -11.49 -11.48 26.95
CA GLN A 50 -12.29 -10.35 26.53
C GLN A 50 -11.61 -9.61 25.38
N ASN A 51 -12.40 -9.18 24.38
CA ASN A 51 -11.95 -8.36 23.28
C ASN A 51 -11.68 -6.92 23.75
N ASP A 52 -10.44 -6.45 23.62
CA ASP A 52 -10.03 -5.12 24.08
C ASP A 52 -10.66 -3.97 23.28
N ILE A 53 -11.13 -4.24 22.06
CA ILE A 53 -11.74 -3.23 21.18
C ILE A 53 -13.22 -3.03 21.54
N THR A 54 -13.98 -4.11 21.53
CA THR A 54 -15.44 -4.07 21.77
C THR A 54 -15.81 -3.96 23.24
N LYS A 55 -14.97 -4.50 24.13
CA LYS A 55 -15.16 -4.61 25.59
C LYS A 55 -16.33 -5.52 26.03
N VAL A 56 -17.09 -6.03 25.07
CA VAL A 56 -18.32 -6.81 25.33
C VAL A 56 -18.35 -8.16 24.62
N THR A 57 -17.50 -8.37 23.62
CA THR A 57 -17.38 -9.65 22.90
C THR A 57 -16.11 -10.41 23.30
N PRO A 58 -16.04 -11.74 23.10
CA PRO A 58 -14.81 -12.49 23.26
C PRO A 58 -13.79 -12.18 22.16
N CYS A 59 -12.54 -12.59 22.37
CA CYS A 59 -11.46 -12.42 21.38
C CYS A 59 -11.63 -13.26 20.10
N SER A 60 -12.53 -14.24 20.11
CA SER A 60 -12.94 -14.99 18.90
C SER A 60 -13.74 -14.15 17.91
N PHE A 61 -14.24 -12.96 18.32
CA PHE A 61 -14.94 -12.03 17.43
C PHE A 61 -13.95 -11.33 16.49
N GLU A 62 -14.15 -11.52 15.18
CA GLU A 62 -13.26 -10.95 14.16
C GLU A 62 -13.33 -9.42 14.11
N PRO A 63 -12.18 -8.71 13.99
CA PRO A 63 -12.17 -7.28 13.81
C PRO A 63 -12.80 -6.86 12.48
N THR A 64 -13.64 -5.83 12.50
CA THR A 64 -14.17 -5.17 11.31
C THR A 64 -13.59 -3.77 11.19
N ILE A 65 -13.21 -3.36 9.98
CA ILE A 65 -12.63 -2.05 9.71
C ILE A 65 -13.35 -1.38 8.55
N ASP A 66 -13.49 -0.06 8.60
CA ASP A 66 -14.11 0.79 7.58
C ASP A 66 -13.10 1.74 6.90
N TYR A 67 -11.82 1.41 6.98
CA TYR A 67 -10.72 2.15 6.38
C TYR A 67 -9.79 1.20 5.62
N ILE A 68 -8.94 1.78 4.78
CA ILE A 68 -7.95 1.02 4.01
C ILE A 68 -6.57 1.20 4.64
N VAL A 69 -5.87 0.08 4.80
CA VAL A 69 -4.48 0.05 5.25
C VAL A 69 -3.59 -0.36 4.09
N THR A 70 -2.64 0.50 3.74
CA THR A 70 -1.63 0.22 2.71
C THR A 70 -0.28 -0.03 3.37
N LYS A 71 0.31 -1.17 3.04
CA LYS A 71 1.68 -1.53 3.42
C LYS A 71 2.59 -1.47 2.19
N ILE A 72 3.72 -0.76 2.28
CA ILE A 72 4.75 -0.77 1.23
C ILE A 72 6.08 -1.22 1.84
N PRO A 73 6.72 -2.27 1.29
CA PRO A 73 8.05 -2.69 1.71
C PRO A 73 9.10 -1.63 1.38
N ARG A 74 10.07 -1.43 2.28
CA ARG A 74 11.24 -0.58 2.04
C ARG A 74 12.42 -1.43 1.59
N PHE A 75 13.10 -0.98 0.55
CA PHE A 75 14.30 -1.59 0.00
C PHE A 75 15.46 -0.60 0.04
N THR A 76 16.68 -1.11 0.19
CA THR A 76 17.92 -0.32 0.28
C THR A 76 18.99 -0.82 -0.69
N PHE A 77 18.57 -1.17 -1.91
CA PHE A 77 19.50 -1.66 -2.94
C PHE A 77 20.61 -0.65 -3.26
N GLU A 78 20.35 0.64 -3.03
CA GLU A 78 21.34 1.70 -3.17
C GLU A 78 22.56 1.57 -2.26
N LYS A 79 22.40 0.85 -1.13
CA LYS A 79 23.50 0.59 -0.18
C LYS A 79 24.34 -0.64 -0.53
N PHE A 80 23.91 -1.42 -1.53
CA PHE A 80 24.55 -2.67 -1.92
C PHE A 80 24.81 -2.67 -3.44
N PRO A 81 25.89 -1.99 -3.90
CA PRO A 81 26.23 -1.96 -5.32
C PRO A 81 26.37 -3.36 -5.91
N GLY A 82 25.88 -3.56 -7.13
CA GLY A 82 25.93 -4.86 -7.82
C GLY A 82 24.79 -5.82 -7.48
N THR A 83 23.94 -5.53 -6.48
CA THR A 83 22.80 -6.40 -6.18
C THR A 83 21.67 -6.25 -7.20
N ASN A 84 21.02 -7.37 -7.52
CA ASN A 84 19.86 -7.37 -8.40
C ASN A 84 18.62 -6.83 -7.67
N SER A 85 18.11 -5.69 -8.12
CA SER A 85 16.88 -5.04 -7.60
C SER A 85 15.58 -5.67 -8.10
N GLU A 86 15.65 -6.73 -8.90
CA GLU A 86 14.46 -7.47 -9.33
C GLU A 86 13.86 -8.22 -8.15
N LEU A 87 12.54 -8.06 -7.94
CA LEU A 87 11.81 -8.71 -6.88
C LEU A 87 11.38 -10.11 -7.32
N GLY A 88 11.47 -11.06 -6.41
CA GLY A 88 11.10 -12.44 -6.62
C GLY A 88 10.56 -13.08 -5.34
N THR A 89 10.72 -14.39 -5.20
CA THR A 89 10.25 -15.16 -4.05
C THR A 89 11.09 -14.97 -2.79
N SER A 90 12.36 -14.54 -2.91
CA SER A 90 13.22 -14.27 -1.76
C SER A 90 12.89 -12.92 -1.12
N MET A 91 12.98 -12.85 0.21
CA MET A 91 12.80 -11.61 0.97
C MET A 91 14.00 -10.70 0.77
N LYS A 92 13.75 -9.48 0.22
CA LYS A 92 14.77 -8.45 -0.04
C LYS A 92 14.48 -7.13 0.67
N SER A 93 13.34 -7.01 1.32
CA SER A 93 12.97 -5.80 2.06
C SER A 93 13.71 -5.73 3.39
N VAL A 94 14.13 -4.51 3.77
CA VAL A 94 14.79 -4.22 5.06
C VAL A 94 13.83 -3.66 6.09
N GLY A 95 12.65 -3.25 5.66
CA GLY A 95 11.61 -2.68 6.50
C GLY A 95 10.32 -2.51 5.72
N GLU A 96 9.37 -1.81 6.32
CA GLU A 96 8.07 -1.55 5.72
C GLU A 96 7.44 -0.32 6.35
N VAL A 97 6.58 0.34 5.61
CA VAL A 97 5.74 1.43 6.08
C VAL A 97 4.28 1.01 6.01
N MET A 98 3.46 1.59 6.88
CA MET A 98 2.02 1.40 6.90
C MET A 98 1.33 2.76 6.95
N SER A 99 0.27 2.90 6.21
CA SER A 99 -0.60 4.07 6.27
C SER A 99 -2.07 3.68 6.29
N ILE A 100 -2.89 4.54 6.86
CA ILE A 100 -4.34 4.39 6.95
C ILE A 100 -4.99 5.53 6.18
N GLY A 101 -6.03 5.21 5.41
CA GLY A 101 -6.84 6.19 4.68
C GLY A 101 -8.27 5.70 4.51
N ARG A 102 -9.19 6.60 4.19
CA ARG A 102 -10.59 6.27 3.93
C ARG A 102 -10.82 5.62 2.56
N ASN A 103 -9.88 5.81 1.66
CA ASN A 103 -9.87 5.19 0.35
C ASN A 103 -8.44 4.79 -0.04
N PHE A 104 -8.34 3.99 -1.10
CA PHE A 104 -7.05 3.47 -1.56
C PHE A 104 -6.09 4.59 -1.99
N CYS A 105 -6.57 5.59 -2.74
CA CYS A 105 -5.71 6.68 -3.20
C CYS A 105 -5.08 7.42 -2.04
N GLU A 106 -5.85 7.72 -0.99
CA GLU A 106 -5.36 8.39 0.21
C GLU A 106 -4.30 7.54 0.92
N SER A 107 -4.63 6.29 1.25
CA SER A 107 -3.71 5.43 1.99
C SER A 107 -2.45 5.14 1.17
N PHE A 108 -2.57 4.92 -0.13
CA PHE A 108 -1.46 4.65 -1.01
C PHE A 108 -0.48 5.82 -1.13
N GLN A 109 -0.98 7.04 -1.36
CA GLN A 109 -0.14 8.24 -1.42
C GLN A 109 0.53 8.55 -0.08
N LYS A 110 -0.17 8.36 1.05
CA LYS A 110 0.41 8.46 2.40
C LYS A 110 1.54 7.43 2.59
N ALA A 111 1.33 6.17 2.19
CA ALA A 111 2.35 5.13 2.29
C ALA A 111 3.60 5.46 1.46
N ILE A 112 3.43 5.99 0.25
CA ILE A 112 4.56 6.42 -0.59
C ILE A 112 5.39 7.50 0.11
N ARG A 113 4.77 8.50 0.69
CA ARG A 113 5.49 9.54 1.45
C ARG A 113 6.21 8.99 2.68
N SER A 114 5.59 8.03 3.36
CA SER A 114 6.16 7.38 4.55
C SER A 114 7.40 6.53 4.27
N LEU A 115 7.71 6.23 2.99
CA LEU A 115 8.96 5.54 2.61
C LEU A 115 10.21 6.38 2.93
N ASP A 116 10.06 7.68 3.12
CA ASP A 116 11.16 8.62 3.38
C ASP A 116 12.28 8.55 2.34
N LYS A 117 11.88 8.54 1.07
CA LYS A 117 12.73 8.52 -0.12
C LYS A 117 12.62 9.83 -0.93
N GLY A 118 12.04 10.88 -0.33
CA GLY A 118 11.78 12.15 -1.01
C GLY A 118 10.60 12.12 -2.00
N TYR A 119 9.75 11.09 -1.95
CA TYR A 119 8.59 10.98 -2.83
C TYR A 119 7.37 11.66 -2.21
N ASP A 120 6.91 12.75 -2.80
CA ASP A 120 5.72 13.49 -2.35
C ASP A 120 4.38 12.95 -2.94
N GLY A 121 4.43 11.80 -3.58
CA GLY A 121 3.35 11.11 -4.28
C GLY A 121 3.89 10.28 -5.43
N LEU A 122 3.12 10.15 -6.51
CA LEU A 122 3.54 9.45 -7.73
C LEU A 122 4.51 10.31 -8.57
N VAL A 123 5.66 10.62 -8.01
CA VAL A 123 6.66 11.50 -8.65
C VAL A 123 7.24 10.89 -9.93
N GLU A 124 7.75 11.75 -10.79
CA GLU A 124 8.54 11.36 -11.94
C GLU A 124 10.00 11.20 -11.51
N THR A 125 10.64 10.10 -11.87
CA THR A 125 12.03 9.80 -11.50
C THR A 125 12.81 9.20 -12.64
N LYS A 126 14.09 9.53 -12.73
CA LYS A 126 15.06 8.95 -13.67
C LYS A 126 15.53 7.55 -13.23
N GLU A 127 15.24 7.14 -12.00
CA GLU A 127 15.66 5.84 -11.44
C GLU A 127 14.95 4.65 -12.11
N ILE A 128 13.88 4.88 -12.85
CA ILE A 128 13.13 3.84 -13.56
C ILE A 128 13.91 3.41 -14.81
N LYS A 129 14.74 2.39 -14.66
CA LYS A 129 15.57 1.86 -15.76
C LYS A 129 15.06 0.54 -16.34
N LYS A 130 14.21 -0.19 -15.62
CA LYS A 130 13.77 -1.54 -16.04
C LYS A 130 12.41 -1.51 -16.73
N LYS A 131 12.14 -2.53 -17.57
CA LYS A 131 10.85 -2.68 -18.28
C LYS A 131 9.70 -2.94 -17.30
N LEU A 132 8.50 -2.51 -17.63
CA LEU A 132 7.28 -2.64 -16.81
C LEU A 132 6.97 -4.10 -16.38
N LYS A 133 7.37 -5.08 -17.20
CA LYS A 133 7.22 -6.51 -16.91
C LYS A 133 8.04 -6.97 -15.69
N ILE A 134 9.18 -6.31 -15.44
CA ILE A 134 10.11 -6.72 -14.38
C ILE A 134 9.64 -6.10 -13.04
N PRO A 135 9.34 -6.91 -12.01
CA PRO A 135 8.95 -6.41 -10.70
C PRO A 135 10.15 -5.75 -10.00
N THR A 136 9.99 -4.48 -9.67
CA THR A 136 11.00 -3.68 -8.97
C THR A 136 10.38 -2.89 -7.83
N PRO A 137 11.15 -2.38 -6.86
CA PRO A 137 10.65 -1.51 -5.80
C PRO A 137 9.90 -0.28 -6.28
N LEU A 138 10.27 0.26 -7.45
CA LEU A 138 9.69 1.47 -8.03
C LEU A 138 8.60 1.17 -9.09
N ARG A 139 8.09 -0.05 -9.14
CA ARG A 139 7.11 -0.46 -10.14
C ARG A 139 5.84 0.40 -10.12
N PHE A 140 5.42 0.88 -8.95
CA PHE A 140 4.26 1.78 -8.83
C PHE A 140 4.50 3.13 -9.51
N LEU A 141 5.71 3.71 -9.43
CA LEU A 141 6.07 4.92 -10.18
C LEU A 141 6.15 4.66 -11.69
N GLN A 142 6.61 3.47 -12.08
CA GLN A 142 6.65 3.06 -13.48
C GLN A 142 5.24 2.90 -14.08
N ILE A 143 4.29 2.39 -13.30
CA ILE A 143 2.87 2.31 -13.68
C ILE A 143 2.31 3.72 -13.88
N ALA A 144 2.55 4.63 -12.94
CA ALA A 144 2.12 6.02 -13.05
C ALA A 144 2.72 6.71 -14.29
N LYS A 145 4.02 6.48 -14.58
CA LYS A 145 4.68 6.97 -15.80
C LYS A 145 3.96 6.42 -17.04
N SER A 146 3.66 5.13 -17.09
CA SER A 146 2.98 4.51 -18.24
C SER A 146 1.60 5.13 -18.49
N PHE A 147 0.85 5.48 -17.43
CA PHE A 147 -0.41 6.20 -17.59
C PHE A 147 -0.22 7.63 -18.14
N ARG A 148 0.81 8.35 -17.70
CA ARG A 148 1.15 9.67 -18.24
C ARG A 148 1.54 9.61 -19.72
N GLU A 149 2.15 8.50 -20.15
CA GLU A 149 2.48 8.19 -21.55
C GLU A 149 1.28 7.69 -22.37
N GLY A 150 0.06 7.70 -21.82
CA GLY A 150 -1.16 7.32 -22.51
C GLY A 150 -1.43 5.80 -22.63
N LYS A 151 -0.67 4.96 -21.92
CA LYS A 151 -0.94 3.51 -21.90
C LYS A 151 -2.24 3.24 -21.16
N ASP A 152 -3.04 2.29 -21.65
CA ASP A 152 -4.29 1.92 -21.02
C ASP A 152 -4.12 0.86 -19.91
N ILE A 153 -5.20 0.61 -19.17
CA ILE A 153 -5.24 -0.35 -18.06
C ILE A 153 -4.96 -1.78 -18.56
N ASN A 154 -5.47 -2.15 -19.73
CA ASN A 154 -5.31 -3.51 -20.27
C ASN A 154 -3.85 -3.78 -20.65
N PHE A 155 -3.19 -2.78 -21.26
CA PHE A 155 -1.77 -2.84 -21.56
C PHE A 155 -0.96 -3.07 -20.28
N ILE A 156 -1.18 -2.24 -19.25
CA ILE A 156 -0.41 -2.33 -18.00
C ILE A 156 -0.71 -3.66 -17.28
N ASN A 157 -1.98 -4.08 -17.20
CA ASN A 157 -2.36 -5.37 -16.62
C ASN A 157 -1.70 -6.55 -17.36
N LYS A 158 -1.65 -6.53 -18.71
CA LYS A 158 -0.99 -7.57 -19.52
C LYS A 158 0.45 -7.82 -19.08
N TYR A 159 1.21 -6.75 -18.81
CA TYR A 159 2.63 -6.85 -18.45
C TYR A 159 2.88 -7.01 -16.95
N THR A 160 2.05 -6.41 -16.10
CA THR A 160 2.27 -6.43 -14.65
C THR A 160 1.55 -7.54 -13.93
N LYS A 161 0.45 -8.03 -14.50
CA LYS A 161 -0.52 -8.94 -13.86
C LYS A 161 -1.18 -8.36 -12.59
N ILE A 162 -1.02 -7.07 -12.34
CA ILE A 162 -1.70 -6.37 -11.25
C ILE A 162 -3.17 -6.24 -11.59
N ASP A 163 -4.04 -6.52 -10.62
CA ASP A 163 -5.49 -6.41 -10.81
C ASP A 163 -5.89 -5.03 -11.31
N LYS A 164 -6.85 -5.00 -12.24
CA LYS A 164 -7.31 -3.78 -12.91
C LYS A 164 -7.93 -2.78 -11.92
N TRP A 165 -8.44 -3.24 -10.79
CA TRP A 165 -8.98 -2.34 -9.76
C TRP A 165 -7.88 -1.42 -9.21
N PHE A 166 -6.73 -1.97 -8.81
CA PHE A 166 -5.59 -1.16 -8.35
C PHE A 166 -5.07 -0.23 -9.43
N LEU A 167 -5.04 -0.70 -10.68
CA LEU A 167 -4.61 0.11 -11.81
C LEU A 167 -5.56 1.29 -12.07
N ARG A 168 -6.87 1.12 -11.90
CA ARG A 168 -7.86 2.20 -11.97
C ARG A 168 -7.62 3.26 -10.91
N GLU A 169 -7.34 2.84 -9.67
CA GLU A 169 -7.09 3.77 -8.57
C GLU A 169 -5.79 4.58 -8.79
N ILE A 170 -4.72 3.93 -9.28
CA ILE A 170 -3.48 4.64 -9.64
C ILE A 170 -3.72 5.59 -10.81
N LYS A 171 -4.47 5.17 -11.84
CA LYS A 171 -4.84 5.99 -12.98
C LYS A 171 -5.62 7.24 -12.53
N LYS A 172 -6.56 7.09 -11.61
CA LYS A 172 -7.33 8.19 -11.02
C LYS A 172 -6.42 9.27 -10.42
N ILE A 173 -5.37 8.88 -9.69
CA ILE A 173 -4.40 9.84 -9.15
C ILE A 173 -3.71 10.59 -10.30
N VAL A 174 -3.21 9.87 -11.32
CA VAL A 174 -2.52 10.46 -12.46
C VAL A 174 -3.42 11.40 -13.27
N GLU A 175 -4.70 11.05 -13.45
CA GLU A 175 -5.69 11.89 -14.14
C GLU A 175 -5.89 13.23 -13.42
N HIS A 176 -5.97 13.20 -12.08
CA HIS A 176 -6.08 14.44 -11.28
C HIS A 176 -4.78 15.28 -11.35
N GLU A 177 -3.60 14.64 -11.33
CA GLU A 177 -2.35 15.36 -11.57
C GLU A 177 -2.34 16.09 -12.92
N ASN A 178 -2.77 15.40 -13.97
CA ASN A 178 -2.85 15.99 -15.32
C ASN A 178 -3.88 17.14 -15.39
N LEU A 179 -5.00 17.01 -14.69
CA LEU A 179 -5.98 18.10 -14.61
C LEU A 179 -5.42 19.32 -13.88
N ILE A 180 -4.69 19.14 -12.79
CA ILE A 180 -4.05 20.21 -12.03
C ILE A 180 -2.98 20.89 -12.90
N LYS A 181 -2.11 20.13 -13.56
CA LYS A 181 -1.10 20.68 -14.49
C LYS A 181 -1.72 21.51 -15.60
N LYS A 182 -2.87 21.10 -16.12
CA LYS A 182 -3.56 21.79 -17.23
C LYS A 182 -4.36 23.01 -16.82
N ARG A 183 -5.00 22.98 -15.65
CA ARG A 183 -6.01 23.97 -15.21
C ARG A 183 -5.60 24.78 -13.99
N GLY A 184 -4.50 24.44 -13.34
CA GLY A 184 -4.12 24.97 -12.04
C GLY A 184 -4.93 24.34 -10.90
N LEU A 185 -4.70 24.83 -9.68
CA LEU A 185 -5.47 24.43 -8.51
C LEU A 185 -6.91 24.94 -8.57
N PRO A 186 -7.89 24.12 -8.18
CA PRO A 186 -9.26 24.59 -8.11
C PRO A 186 -9.42 25.67 -7.04
N LYS A 187 -10.34 26.61 -7.28
CA LYS A 187 -10.63 27.72 -6.34
C LYS A 187 -11.66 27.35 -5.27
N LYS A 188 -12.53 26.37 -5.57
CA LYS A 188 -13.59 25.96 -4.65
C LYS A 188 -13.03 25.07 -3.53
N ARG A 189 -13.42 25.37 -2.30
CA ARG A 189 -13.02 24.59 -1.11
C ARG A 189 -13.36 23.09 -1.24
N SER A 190 -14.53 22.76 -1.79
CA SER A 190 -14.97 21.37 -1.98
C SER A 190 -14.06 20.58 -2.91
N GLU A 191 -13.56 21.21 -3.99
CA GLU A 191 -12.68 20.58 -4.95
C GLU A 191 -11.26 20.38 -4.36
N ILE A 192 -10.77 21.37 -3.60
CA ILE A 192 -9.50 21.21 -2.86
C ILE A 192 -9.64 20.11 -1.82
N PHE A 193 -10.74 20.09 -1.06
CA PHE A 193 -11.03 19.03 -0.10
C PHE A 193 -11.03 17.64 -0.77
N TYR A 194 -11.63 17.53 -1.94
CA TYR A 194 -11.64 16.30 -2.71
C TYR A 194 -10.20 15.86 -3.10
N LEU A 195 -9.35 16.75 -3.59
CA LEU A 195 -7.95 16.44 -3.87
C LEU A 195 -7.21 15.98 -2.59
N LYS A 196 -7.43 16.64 -1.47
CA LYS A 196 -6.87 16.24 -0.18
C LYS A 196 -7.38 14.87 0.26
N SER A 197 -8.65 14.54 0.03
CA SER A 197 -9.23 13.22 0.34
C SER A 197 -8.68 12.10 -0.54
N LEU A 198 -8.10 12.41 -1.69
CA LEU A 198 -7.33 11.47 -2.52
C LEU A 198 -5.88 11.32 -2.04
N GLY A 199 -5.45 12.08 -1.02
CA GLY A 199 -4.13 11.97 -0.42
C GLY A 199 -3.05 12.87 -1.02
N PHE A 200 -3.40 13.85 -1.85
CA PHE A 200 -2.41 14.82 -2.36
C PHE A 200 -1.80 15.64 -1.22
N SER A 201 -0.46 15.68 -1.14
CA SER A 201 0.25 16.58 -0.26
C SER A 201 0.27 18.00 -0.81
N ASP A 202 0.40 19.02 0.05
CA ASP A 202 0.53 20.41 -0.39
C ASP A 202 1.78 20.58 -1.27
N LYS A 203 2.87 19.93 -0.88
CA LYS A 203 4.11 19.93 -1.66
C LYS A 203 3.93 19.35 -3.06
N ARG A 204 3.16 18.23 -3.19
CA ARG A 204 2.85 17.67 -4.52
C ARG A 204 1.95 18.60 -5.33
N LEU A 205 0.94 19.20 -4.69
CA LEU A 205 0.05 20.15 -5.36
C LEU A 205 0.81 21.38 -5.85
N ALA A 206 1.70 21.95 -5.03
CA ALA A 206 2.57 23.07 -5.41
C ALA A 206 3.42 22.71 -6.64
N PHE A 207 4.13 21.58 -6.60
CA PHE A 207 4.95 21.10 -7.73
C PHE A 207 4.17 20.90 -9.04
N LEU A 208 2.88 20.60 -8.98
CA LEU A 208 2.08 20.35 -10.18
C LEU A 208 1.63 21.64 -10.89
N ILE A 209 1.72 22.80 -10.22
CA ILE A 209 1.30 24.10 -10.75
C ILE A 209 2.48 25.02 -11.11
N ASP A 210 3.72 24.64 -10.70
CA ASP A 210 4.97 25.28 -11.10
C ASP A 210 5.33 24.89 -12.55
#